data_57e55130cd0f642049f5f91c1094a3e4
#
_entry.id   57e55130cd0f642049f5f91c1094a3e4
#
_cell.length_a   1.000
_cell.length_b   1.000
_cell.length_c   1.000
_cell.angle_alpha   90.00
_cell.angle_beta   90.00
_cell.angle_gamma   90.00
#
_symmetry.space_group_name_H-M   'P 1'
#
loop_
_entity.id
_entity.type
_entity.pdbx_description
1 polymer ?
#
loop_
_entity_poly.entity_id
_entity_poly.type
_entity_poly.pdbx_seq_one_letter_code
_entity_poly.pdbx_strand_id
1 'polypeptide(L)'
;MKKHLANAVTGVGVIAVILFITLLFKGYSGIIMISLIIFIGFTDLIDGKAARIFKVVSTLGKSLDRARDKLFVCPLFGFELNKLLDVSGLVAVLSVAFLIAILIFEALLISTWVYGAFRDLDVSAHFWGKVKMWLYFFVAGLFFADIYFVPVIGRTTFDSIFLFYLFGSAVCAFLSLWGYVERFFPSQK
;
A
#
# COMPACT_ATOMS: atom_id res chain seq x y z
N MET A 1 5.92 -26.38 -15.09
CA MET A 1 7.05 -25.52 -14.68
C MET A 1 6.69 -24.03 -14.57
N LYS A 2 6.19 -23.34 -15.62
CA LYS A 2 5.94 -21.88 -15.58
C LYS A 2 4.92 -21.43 -14.53
N LYS A 3 3.85 -22.20 -14.27
CA LYS A 3 2.86 -21.91 -13.20
C LYS A 3 3.47 -21.99 -11.79
N HIS A 4 4.36 -22.95 -11.56
CA HIS A 4 5.01 -23.11 -10.25
C HIS A 4 6.00 -21.98 -9.97
N LEU A 5 6.66 -21.45 -11.00
CA LEU A 5 7.57 -20.30 -10.85
C LEU A 5 6.83 -19.02 -10.45
N ALA A 6 5.70 -18.71 -11.11
CA ALA A 6 4.88 -17.56 -10.75
C ALA A 6 4.35 -17.67 -9.30
N ASN A 7 3.81 -18.84 -8.94
CA ASN A 7 3.32 -19.06 -7.57
C ASN A 7 4.45 -19.00 -6.51
N ALA A 8 5.68 -19.42 -6.87
CA ALA A 8 6.83 -19.33 -5.96
C ALA A 8 7.23 -17.88 -5.68
N VAL A 9 7.22 -17.01 -6.71
CA VAL A 9 7.56 -15.58 -6.53
C VAL A 9 6.50 -14.91 -5.67
N THR A 10 5.22 -15.15 -5.91
CA THR A 10 4.13 -14.64 -5.05
C THR A 10 4.28 -15.15 -3.60
N GLY A 11 4.66 -16.41 -3.42
CA GLY A 11 4.93 -16.99 -2.09
C GLY A 11 6.07 -16.26 -1.35
N VAL A 12 7.16 -15.95 -2.04
CA VAL A 12 8.28 -15.17 -1.48
C VAL A 12 7.82 -13.78 -1.07
N GLY A 13 6.98 -13.11 -1.89
CA GLY A 13 6.41 -11.81 -1.56
C GLY A 13 5.54 -11.85 -0.31
N VAL A 14 4.71 -12.88 -0.13
CA VAL A 14 3.89 -13.07 1.08
C VAL A 14 4.77 -13.29 2.31
N ILE A 15 5.80 -14.14 2.22
CA ILE A 15 6.75 -14.36 3.31
C ILE A 15 7.45 -13.06 3.70
N ALA A 16 7.87 -12.25 2.73
CA ALA A 16 8.49 -10.95 2.98
C ALA A 16 7.55 -9.99 3.72
N VAL A 17 6.25 -9.95 3.38
CA VAL A 17 5.25 -9.15 4.09
C VAL A 17 5.04 -9.64 5.51
N ILE A 18 4.96 -10.95 5.74
CA ILE A 18 4.84 -11.52 7.10
C ILE A 18 6.07 -11.18 7.94
N LEU A 19 7.27 -11.29 7.36
CA LEU A 19 8.51 -10.89 8.03
C LEU A 19 8.50 -9.39 8.36
N PHE A 20 8.08 -8.55 7.41
CA PHE A 20 7.95 -7.10 7.62
C PHE A 20 7.01 -6.79 8.79
N ILE A 21 5.82 -7.37 8.82
CA ILE A 21 4.85 -7.20 9.92
C ILE A 21 5.44 -7.65 11.25
N THR A 22 6.12 -8.80 11.26
CA THR A 22 6.74 -9.34 12.49
C THR A 22 7.80 -8.39 13.04
N LEU A 23 8.66 -7.84 12.18
CA LEU A 23 9.70 -6.90 12.56
C LEU A 23 9.12 -5.53 12.95
N LEU A 24 8.04 -5.09 12.28
CA LEU A 24 7.32 -3.87 12.59
C LEU A 24 6.83 -3.88 14.06
N PHE A 25 6.14 -4.96 14.46
CA PHE A 25 5.63 -5.09 15.83
C PHE A 25 6.72 -5.36 16.86
N LYS A 26 7.89 -5.84 16.46
CA LYS A 26 9.08 -5.92 17.33
C LYS A 26 9.82 -4.59 17.48
N GLY A 27 9.36 -3.52 16.82
CA GLY A 27 9.94 -2.18 16.91
C GLY A 27 11.24 -2.02 16.11
N TYR A 28 11.50 -2.88 15.13
CA TYR A 28 12.62 -2.66 14.21
C TYR A 28 12.37 -1.41 13.36
N SER A 29 13.43 -0.67 13.06
CA SER A 29 13.38 0.58 12.30
C SER A 29 14.60 0.73 11.37
N GLY A 30 14.62 1.82 10.62
CA GLY A 30 15.77 2.20 9.79
C GLY A 30 15.99 1.29 8.60
N ILE A 31 17.26 1.01 8.29
CA ILE A 31 17.69 0.38 7.03
C ILE A 31 17.08 -1.01 6.80
N ILE A 32 16.82 -1.77 7.85
CA ILE A 32 16.22 -3.12 7.73
C ILE A 32 14.80 -3.00 7.17
N MET A 33 14.00 -2.09 7.71
CA MET A 33 12.61 -1.89 7.27
C MET A 33 12.57 -1.30 5.86
N ILE A 34 13.44 -0.34 5.55
CA ILE A 34 13.57 0.23 4.20
C ILE A 34 13.94 -0.86 3.19
N SER A 35 14.92 -1.71 3.50
CA SER A 35 15.33 -2.81 2.62
C SER A 35 14.20 -3.79 2.35
N LEU A 36 13.39 -4.12 3.37
CA LEU A 36 12.22 -4.99 3.21
C LEU A 36 11.12 -4.32 2.37
N ILE A 37 10.86 -3.03 2.55
CA ILE A 37 9.90 -2.27 1.74
C ILE A 37 10.31 -2.30 0.27
N ILE A 38 11.59 -2.03 -0.03
CA ILE A 38 12.14 -2.10 -1.39
C ILE A 38 12.00 -3.51 -1.94
N PHE A 39 12.33 -4.53 -1.16
CA PHE A 39 12.23 -5.93 -1.58
C PHE A 39 10.79 -6.34 -1.87
N ILE A 40 9.82 -5.96 -1.03
CA ILE A 40 8.39 -6.22 -1.23
C ILE A 40 7.91 -5.54 -2.52
N GLY A 41 8.23 -4.25 -2.72
CA GLY A 41 7.88 -3.53 -3.95
C GLY A 41 8.51 -4.15 -5.19
N PHE A 42 9.75 -4.63 -5.11
CA PHE A 42 10.45 -5.28 -6.22
C PHE A 42 9.83 -6.65 -6.57
N THR A 43 9.49 -7.46 -5.58
CA THR A 43 8.78 -8.73 -5.81
C THR A 43 7.42 -8.51 -6.46
N ASP A 44 6.70 -7.48 -6.06
CA ASP A 44 5.42 -7.09 -6.66
C ASP A 44 5.54 -6.74 -8.15
N LEU A 45 6.57 -5.99 -8.51
CA LEU A 45 6.86 -5.66 -9.92
C LEU A 45 7.18 -6.89 -10.76
N ILE A 46 7.95 -7.83 -10.20
CA ILE A 46 8.34 -9.06 -10.90
C ILE A 46 7.12 -9.96 -11.09
N ASP A 47 6.29 -10.12 -10.06
CA ASP A 47 5.07 -10.93 -10.11
C ASP A 47 4.12 -10.44 -11.20
N GLY A 48 3.84 -9.15 -11.22
CA GLY A 48 2.97 -8.54 -12.23
C GLY A 48 3.52 -8.66 -13.65
N LYS A 49 4.85 -8.60 -13.86
CA LYS A 49 5.49 -8.81 -15.16
C LYS A 49 5.49 -10.29 -15.55
N ALA A 50 5.86 -11.17 -14.63
CA ALA A 50 5.93 -12.62 -14.86
C ALA A 50 4.54 -13.19 -15.23
N ALA A 51 3.49 -12.82 -14.51
CA ALA A 51 2.12 -13.25 -14.80
C ALA A 51 1.66 -12.86 -16.21
N ARG A 52 2.04 -11.67 -16.69
CA ARG A 52 1.73 -11.18 -18.04
C ARG A 52 2.55 -11.90 -19.12
N ILE A 53 3.87 -12.06 -18.93
CA ILE A 53 4.77 -12.72 -19.89
C ILE A 53 4.40 -14.19 -20.06
N PHE A 54 4.08 -14.87 -18.96
CA PHE A 54 3.72 -16.30 -19.02
C PHE A 54 2.26 -16.57 -19.35
N LYS A 55 1.42 -15.52 -19.51
CA LYS A 55 -0.03 -15.63 -19.75
C LYS A 55 -0.75 -16.54 -18.74
N VAL A 56 -0.26 -16.60 -17.49
CA VAL A 56 -0.76 -17.45 -16.39
C VAL A 56 -1.46 -16.58 -15.35
N VAL A 57 -2.38 -15.72 -15.81
CA VAL A 57 -3.17 -14.89 -14.90
C VAL A 57 -4.32 -15.74 -14.38
N SER A 58 -4.23 -16.21 -13.13
CA SER A 58 -5.33 -16.91 -12.45
C SER A 58 -6.15 -15.96 -11.58
N THR A 59 -7.43 -16.24 -11.40
CA THR A 59 -8.32 -15.49 -10.48
C THR A 59 -7.79 -15.55 -9.05
N LEU A 60 -7.26 -16.70 -8.65
CA LEU A 60 -6.66 -16.93 -7.33
C LEU A 60 -5.39 -16.09 -7.15
N GLY A 61 -4.52 -15.99 -8.17
CA GLY A 61 -3.33 -15.14 -8.14
C GLY A 61 -3.67 -13.66 -7.96
N LYS A 62 -4.69 -13.16 -8.69
CA LYS A 62 -5.16 -11.77 -8.53
C LYS A 62 -5.73 -11.49 -7.13
N SER A 63 -6.37 -12.48 -6.51
CA SER A 63 -6.93 -12.33 -5.16
C SER A 63 -5.83 -12.35 -4.10
N LEU A 64 -4.82 -13.21 -4.24
CA LEU A 64 -3.65 -13.27 -3.35
C LEU A 64 -2.83 -11.99 -3.42
N ASP A 65 -2.63 -11.44 -4.61
CA ASP A 65 -1.93 -10.17 -4.81
C ASP A 65 -2.60 -9.02 -4.03
N ARG A 66 -3.92 -8.88 -4.18
CA ARG A 66 -4.69 -7.88 -3.42
C ARG A 66 -4.66 -8.12 -1.92
N ALA A 67 -4.76 -9.37 -1.47
CA ALA A 67 -4.67 -9.70 -0.06
C ALA A 67 -3.30 -9.33 0.51
N ARG A 68 -2.22 -9.61 -0.22
CA ARG A 68 -0.85 -9.23 0.15
C ARG A 68 -0.71 -7.72 0.31
N ASP A 69 -1.23 -6.94 -0.66
CA ASP A 69 -1.20 -5.47 -0.60
C ASP A 69 -1.88 -4.95 0.67
N LYS A 70 -3.05 -5.51 1.02
CA LYS A 70 -3.77 -5.10 2.23
C LYS A 70 -3.06 -5.52 3.52
N LEU A 71 -2.46 -6.72 3.52
CA LEU A 71 -1.64 -7.20 4.63
C LEU A 71 -0.39 -6.34 4.84
N PHE A 72 0.13 -5.71 3.80
CA PHE A 72 1.24 -4.75 3.92
C PHE A 72 0.75 -3.38 4.42
N VAL A 73 -0.26 -2.81 3.75
CA VAL A 73 -0.69 -1.42 3.94
C VAL A 73 -1.38 -1.20 5.29
N CYS A 74 -2.33 -2.05 5.67
CA CYS A 74 -3.13 -1.81 6.88
C CYS A 74 -2.30 -1.86 8.18
N PRO A 75 -1.43 -2.88 8.42
CA PRO A 75 -0.59 -2.89 9.61
C PRO A 75 0.43 -1.76 9.63
N LEU A 76 1.02 -1.41 8.46
CA LEU A 76 1.98 -0.33 8.33
C LEU A 76 1.35 1.00 8.75
N PHE A 77 0.26 1.41 8.11
CA PHE A 77 -0.37 2.71 8.39
C PHE A 77 -1.04 2.74 9.76
N GLY A 78 -1.51 1.60 10.27
CA GLY A 78 -1.95 1.49 11.66
C GLY A 78 -0.80 1.73 12.65
N PHE A 79 0.38 1.21 12.37
CA PHE A 79 1.58 1.44 13.17
C PHE A 79 2.07 2.90 13.09
N GLU A 80 2.14 3.48 11.88
CA GLU A 80 2.47 4.89 11.68
C GLU A 80 1.49 5.80 12.42
N LEU A 81 0.19 5.53 12.33
CA LEU A 81 -0.84 6.26 13.04
C LEU A 81 -0.60 6.23 14.55
N ASN A 82 -0.35 5.03 15.12
CA ASN A 82 -0.10 4.89 16.55
C ASN A 82 1.14 5.67 17.00
N LYS A 83 2.20 5.72 16.20
CA LYS A 83 3.41 6.50 16.48
C LYS A 83 3.18 8.01 16.41
N LEU A 84 2.32 8.48 15.52
CA LEU A 84 2.04 9.90 15.34
C LEU A 84 1.04 10.46 16.37
N LEU A 85 0.24 9.63 17.03
CA LEU A 85 -0.70 10.05 18.06
C LEU A 85 0.00 10.69 19.27
N ASP A 86 1.24 10.28 19.55
CA ASP A 86 2.05 10.82 20.66
C ASP A 86 2.82 12.09 20.26
N VAL A 87 2.75 12.50 18.99
CA VAL A 87 3.46 13.68 18.48
C VAL A 87 2.53 14.88 18.44
N SER A 88 2.98 16.01 18.98
CA SER A 88 2.23 17.28 18.96
C SER A 88 2.63 18.17 17.79
N GLY A 89 1.68 19.01 17.34
CA GLY A 89 1.91 19.99 16.30
C GLY A 89 1.00 19.82 15.07
N LEU A 90 0.88 20.88 14.29
CA LEU A 90 -0.03 20.91 13.12
C LEU A 90 0.28 19.81 12.09
N VAL A 91 1.56 19.56 11.83
CA VAL A 91 1.99 18.53 10.86
C VAL A 91 1.57 17.14 11.33
N ALA A 92 1.74 16.84 12.63
CA ALA A 92 1.30 15.56 13.19
C ALA A 92 -0.22 15.40 13.09
N VAL A 93 -0.99 16.42 13.43
CA VAL A 93 -2.46 16.41 13.33
C VAL A 93 -2.90 16.16 11.87
N LEU A 94 -2.31 16.85 10.91
CA LEU A 94 -2.62 16.66 9.49
C LEU A 94 -2.21 15.27 9.00
N SER A 95 -1.05 14.77 9.42
CA SER A 95 -0.60 13.41 9.07
C SER A 95 -1.54 12.34 9.64
N VAL A 96 -1.96 12.48 10.88
CA VAL A 96 -2.96 11.60 11.51
C VAL A 96 -4.28 11.63 10.72
N ALA A 97 -4.77 12.82 10.35
CA ALA A 97 -5.99 12.95 9.58
C ALA A 97 -5.91 12.25 8.21
N PHE A 98 -4.79 12.40 7.49
CA PHE A 98 -4.59 11.72 6.20
C PHE A 98 -4.42 10.21 6.35
N LEU A 99 -3.73 9.72 7.39
CA LEU A 99 -3.61 8.29 7.67
C LEU A 99 -4.97 7.67 7.97
N ILE A 100 -5.80 8.34 8.80
CA ILE A 100 -7.17 7.89 9.07
C ILE A 100 -7.98 7.85 7.76
N ALA A 101 -7.90 8.89 6.93
CA ALA A 101 -8.59 8.92 5.65
C ALA A 101 -8.16 7.76 4.73
N ILE A 102 -6.85 7.49 4.63
CA ILE A 102 -6.31 6.37 3.87
C ILE A 102 -6.85 5.04 4.39
N LEU A 103 -6.84 4.81 5.70
CA LEU A 103 -7.34 3.57 6.30
C LEU A 103 -8.84 3.37 6.04
N ILE A 104 -9.63 4.45 6.11
CA ILE A 104 -11.06 4.42 5.75
C ILE A 104 -11.23 4.06 4.26
N PHE A 105 -10.50 4.72 3.36
CA PHE A 105 -10.59 4.39 1.93
C PHE A 105 -10.13 2.97 1.62
N GLU A 106 -9.10 2.45 2.31
CA GLU A 106 -8.68 1.06 2.16
C GLU A 106 -9.76 0.08 2.66
N ALA A 107 -10.42 0.36 3.77
CA ALA A 107 -11.54 -0.46 4.26
C ALA A 107 -12.71 -0.47 3.26
N LEU A 108 -13.05 0.70 2.69
CA LEU A 108 -14.08 0.80 1.65
C LEU A 108 -13.67 0.07 0.36
N LEU A 109 -12.41 0.14 -0.03
CA LEU A 109 -11.88 -0.60 -1.18
C LEU A 109 -11.89 -2.13 -0.96
N ILE A 110 -11.66 -2.60 0.26
CA ILE A 110 -11.85 -4.02 0.61
C ILE A 110 -13.33 -4.40 0.46
N SER A 111 -14.23 -3.57 0.98
CA SER A 111 -15.66 -3.80 0.89
C SER A 111 -16.16 -3.84 -0.56
N THR A 112 -15.70 -2.92 -1.41
CA THR A 112 -16.04 -2.92 -2.85
C THR A 112 -15.48 -4.15 -3.56
N TRP A 113 -14.28 -4.59 -3.20
CA TRP A 113 -13.70 -5.81 -3.75
C TRP A 113 -14.51 -7.06 -3.37
N VAL A 114 -14.87 -7.20 -2.08
CA VAL A 114 -15.69 -8.31 -1.59
C VAL A 114 -17.06 -8.29 -2.27
N TYR A 115 -17.73 -7.14 -2.32
CA TYR A 115 -19.02 -6.98 -2.99
C TYR A 115 -18.96 -7.35 -4.47
N GLY A 116 -17.95 -6.86 -5.18
CA GLY A 116 -17.76 -7.16 -6.60
C GLY A 116 -17.50 -8.65 -6.86
N ALA A 117 -16.74 -9.32 -5.96
CA ALA A 117 -16.50 -10.75 -6.06
C ALA A 117 -17.77 -11.59 -5.88
N PHE A 118 -18.72 -11.18 -5.00
CA PHE A 118 -20.00 -11.84 -4.83
C PHE A 118 -20.98 -11.60 -5.99
N ARG A 119 -20.80 -10.54 -6.75
CA ARG A 119 -21.67 -10.14 -7.86
C ARG A 119 -21.07 -10.42 -9.23
N ASP A 120 -19.91 -11.11 -9.29
CA ASP A 120 -19.15 -11.37 -10.54
C ASP A 120 -18.85 -10.10 -11.35
N LEU A 121 -18.69 -8.96 -10.66
CA LEU A 121 -18.34 -7.69 -11.29
C LEU A 121 -16.83 -7.61 -11.56
N ASP A 122 -16.44 -6.79 -12.55
CA ASP A 122 -15.02 -6.55 -12.82
C ASP A 122 -14.38 -5.72 -11.69
N VAL A 123 -13.63 -6.41 -10.85
CA VAL A 123 -12.85 -5.82 -9.75
C VAL A 123 -11.39 -5.60 -10.12
N SER A 124 -11.04 -5.49 -11.40
CA SER A 124 -9.66 -5.23 -11.84
C SER A 124 -9.16 -3.88 -11.32
N ALA A 125 -7.86 -3.82 -11.01
CA ALA A 125 -7.25 -2.60 -10.46
C ALA A 125 -7.33 -1.44 -11.45
N HIS A 126 -7.83 -0.29 -10.98
CA HIS A 126 -7.86 0.96 -11.71
C HIS A 126 -6.45 1.58 -11.79
N PHE A 127 -6.21 2.50 -12.72
CA PHE A 127 -4.93 3.23 -12.83
C PHE A 127 -4.53 3.87 -11.49
N TRP A 128 -5.45 4.59 -10.84
CA TRP A 128 -5.23 5.24 -9.55
C TRP A 128 -4.89 4.26 -8.42
N GLY A 129 -5.40 3.02 -8.50
CA GLY A 129 -5.05 1.97 -7.57
C GLY A 129 -3.56 1.57 -7.64
N LYS A 130 -2.96 1.61 -8.84
CA LYS A 130 -1.53 1.35 -9.02
C LYS A 130 -0.68 2.51 -8.52
N VAL A 131 -1.07 3.75 -8.87
CA VAL A 131 -0.37 4.96 -8.44
C VAL A 131 -0.34 5.07 -6.92
N LYS A 132 -1.47 4.82 -6.24
CA LYS A 132 -1.53 4.87 -4.78
C LYS A 132 -0.58 3.88 -4.12
N MET A 133 -0.44 2.65 -4.65
CA MET A 133 0.46 1.64 -4.09
C MET A 133 1.92 2.11 -4.15
N TRP A 134 2.35 2.73 -5.24
CA TRP A 134 3.67 3.34 -5.34
C TRP A 134 3.88 4.44 -4.30
N LEU A 135 2.86 5.31 -4.12
CA LEU A 135 2.92 6.35 -3.10
C LEU A 135 2.98 5.75 -1.69
N TYR A 136 2.25 4.67 -1.43
CA TYR A 136 2.30 3.97 -0.13
C TYR A 136 3.68 3.40 0.18
N PHE A 137 4.33 2.77 -0.80
CA PHE A 137 5.72 2.32 -0.65
C PHE A 137 6.67 3.48 -0.37
N PHE A 138 6.46 4.62 -1.04
CA PHE A 138 7.29 5.80 -0.85
C PHE A 138 7.07 6.43 0.54
N VAL A 139 5.83 6.60 0.98
CA VAL A 139 5.49 7.10 2.32
C VAL A 139 6.07 6.18 3.40
N ALA A 140 5.92 4.86 3.23
CA ALA A 140 6.52 3.88 4.12
C ALA A 140 8.06 4.01 4.19
N GLY A 141 8.70 4.17 3.05
CA GLY A 141 10.13 4.40 2.96
C GLY A 141 10.55 5.66 3.71
N LEU A 142 9.86 6.77 3.52
CA LEU A 142 10.10 8.03 4.22
C LEU A 142 9.94 7.87 5.73
N PHE A 143 8.88 7.20 6.19
CA PHE A 143 8.62 7.01 7.61
C PHE A 143 9.79 6.32 8.35
N PHE A 144 10.38 5.28 7.74
CA PHE A 144 11.53 4.60 8.32
C PHE A 144 12.87 5.26 8.01
N ALA A 145 12.90 6.22 7.08
CA ALA A 145 14.10 6.94 6.67
C ALA A 145 14.29 8.29 7.40
N ASP A 146 13.37 8.68 8.27
CA ASP A 146 13.40 9.96 8.98
C ASP A 146 14.71 10.15 9.77
N ILE A 147 15.19 9.11 10.44
CA ILE A 147 16.43 9.11 11.20
C ILE A 147 17.67 9.45 10.35
N TYR A 148 17.62 9.19 9.05
CA TYR A 148 18.73 9.46 8.11
C TYR A 148 18.57 10.80 7.41
N PHE A 149 17.35 11.17 7.02
CA PHE A 149 17.10 12.35 6.22
C PHE A 149 16.94 13.63 7.06
N VAL A 150 16.32 13.55 8.23
CA VAL A 150 16.12 14.72 9.09
C VAL A 150 17.43 15.44 9.44
N PRO A 151 18.54 14.76 9.79
CA PRO A 151 19.81 15.44 10.04
C PRO A 151 20.39 16.17 8.83
N VAL A 152 20.02 15.77 7.61
CA VAL A 152 20.58 16.31 6.34
C VAL A 152 19.76 17.49 5.84
N ILE A 153 18.42 17.34 5.76
CA ILE A 153 17.53 18.35 5.13
C ILE A 153 16.75 19.19 6.13
N GLY A 154 16.86 18.87 7.43
CA GLY A 154 16.12 19.51 8.50
C GLY A 154 14.69 18.98 8.67
N ARG A 155 14.18 19.07 9.90
CA ARG A 155 12.88 18.50 10.29
C ARG A 155 11.71 19.11 9.50
N THR A 156 11.65 20.42 9.37
CA THR A 156 10.55 21.12 8.69
C THR A 156 10.45 20.75 7.22
N THR A 157 11.57 20.61 6.53
CA THR A 157 11.61 20.20 5.12
C THR A 157 11.16 18.75 4.97
N PHE A 158 11.66 17.85 5.83
CA PHE A 158 11.27 16.46 5.84
C PHE A 158 9.76 16.29 6.08
N ASP A 159 9.23 16.95 7.11
CA ASP A 159 7.81 16.91 7.46
C ASP A 159 6.92 17.42 6.32
N SER A 160 7.36 18.46 5.60
CA SER A 160 6.63 18.98 4.44
C SER A 160 6.61 17.97 3.28
N ILE A 161 7.72 17.29 3.01
CA ILE A 161 7.82 16.25 1.99
C ILE A 161 6.92 15.07 2.39
N PHE A 162 7.01 14.59 3.62
CA PHE A 162 6.20 13.49 4.13
C PHE A 162 4.71 13.80 4.00
N LEU A 163 4.27 14.99 4.44
CA LEU A 163 2.89 15.43 4.38
C LEU A 163 2.38 15.53 2.94
N PHE A 164 3.21 16.05 2.01
CA PHE A 164 2.88 16.14 0.59
C PHE A 164 2.58 14.76 -0.02
N TYR A 165 3.44 13.77 0.22
CA TYR A 165 3.24 12.42 -0.30
C TYR A 165 2.07 11.69 0.38
N LEU A 166 1.85 11.95 1.66
CA LEU A 166 0.73 11.39 2.41
C LEU A 166 -0.62 11.94 1.90
N PHE A 167 -0.69 13.24 1.64
CA PHE A 167 -1.84 13.88 0.98
C PHE A 167 -2.09 13.30 -0.42
N GLY A 168 -1.07 13.21 -1.26
CA GLY A 168 -1.16 12.59 -2.58
C GLY A 168 -1.67 11.15 -2.53
N SER A 169 -1.22 10.39 -1.52
CA SER A 169 -1.67 9.03 -1.26
C SER A 169 -3.16 8.95 -0.93
N ALA A 170 -3.65 9.86 -0.08
CA ALA A 170 -5.07 9.94 0.29
C ALA A 170 -5.94 10.31 -0.92
N VAL A 171 -5.51 11.25 -1.74
CA VAL A 171 -6.19 11.63 -2.98
C VAL A 171 -6.25 10.46 -3.95
N CYS A 172 -5.15 9.75 -4.17
CA CYS A 172 -5.14 8.58 -5.06
C CYS A 172 -6.01 7.42 -4.53
N ALA A 173 -6.10 7.25 -3.20
CA ALA A 173 -6.99 6.27 -2.59
C ALA A 173 -8.46 6.62 -2.85
N PHE A 174 -8.83 7.88 -2.68
CA PHE A 174 -10.16 8.38 -3.00
C PHE A 174 -10.50 8.19 -4.50
N LEU A 175 -9.61 8.60 -5.41
CA LEU A 175 -9.80 8.43 -6.85
C LEU A 175 -9.92 6.96 -7.27
N SER A 176 -9.17 6.08 -6.60
CA SER A 176 -9.29 4.63 -6.80
C SER A 176 -10.66 4.12 -6.38
N LEU A 177 -11.17 4.56 -5.23
CA LEU A 177 -12.51 4.20 -4.75
C LEU A 177 -13.60 4.74 -5.69
N TRP A 178 -13.49 6.00 -6.11
CA TRP A 178 -14.41 6.62 -7.06
C TRP A 178 -14.51 5.83 -8.37
N GLY A 179 -13.38 5.38 -8.92
CA GLY A 179 -13.36 4.55 -10.12
C GLY A 179 -14.07 3.20 -9.98
N TYR A 180 -14.16 2.63 -8.77
CA TYR A 180 -15.00 1.45 -8.52
C TYR A 180 -16.48 1.81 -8.44
N VAL A 181 -16.81 2.94 -7.77
CA VAL A 181 -18.20 3.42 -7.67
C VAL A 181 -18.78 3.69 -9.07
N GLU A 182 -18.05 4.40 -9.94
CA GLU A 182 -18.49 4.64 -11.32
C GLU A 182 -18.69 3.35 -12.12
N ARG A 183 -17.86 2.34 -11.90
CA ARG A 183 -17.95 1.05 -12.60
C ARG A 183 -19.12 0.21 -12.11
N PHE A 184 -19.41 0.23 -10.80
CA PHE A 184 -20.49 -0.58 -10.22
C PHE A 184 -21.86 0.09 -10.33
N PHE A 185 -21.89 1.41 -10.34
CA PHE A 185 -23.09 2.22 -10.44
C PHE A 185 -22.97 3.24 -11.58
N PRO A 186 -22.94 2.76 -12.85
CA PRO A 186 -22.83 3.67 -13.97
C PRO A 186 -24.04 4.61 -13.95
N SER A 187 -23.78 5.93 -13.88
CA SER A 187 -24.83 6.92 -14.03
C SER A 187 -25.54 6.69 -15.35
N GLN A 188 -26.82 6.42 -15.30
CA GLN A 188 -27.65 6.35 -16.51
C GLN A 188 -27.58 7.71 -17.22
N LYS A 189 -26.79 7.76 -18.29
CA LYS A 189 -26.80 8.85 -19.26
C LYS A 189 -27.79 8.53 -20.35
#